data_7dd16ebf371d540f453a7f3c1782d26f
#
_entry.id   7dd16ebf371d540f453a7f3c1782d26f
#
_cell.length_a   1.000
_cell.length_b   1.000
_cell.length_c   1.000
_cell.angle_alpha   90.00
_cell.angle_beta   90.00
_cell.angle_gamma   90.00
#
_symmetry.space_group_name_H-M   'P 1'
#
loop_
_entity.id
_entity.type
_entity.pdbx_description
1 polymer ?
#
loop_
_entity_poly.entity_id
_entity_poly.type
_entity_poly.pdbx_seq_one_letter_code
_entity_poly.pdbx_strand_id
1 'polypeptide(L)'
;MKLHSFKLGSFLGKTALATAALGLFLAAGAPAAKADDWDNCNRRISYTESRYRQAVERFGPYSRDARHWDHERQEAYERREHLRHEYREHHRDRDDRY
;
A
#
# COMPACT_ATOMS: atom_id res chain seq x y z
N MET A 1 -26.73 0.79 -35.70
CA MET A 1 -27.31 -0.24 -34.83
C MET A 1 -26.47 -1.49 -34.80
N LYS A 2 -26.12 -2.02 -35.95
CA LYS A 2 -25.29 -3.22 -36.03
C LYS A 2 -23.94 -3.05 -35.39
N LEU A 3 -23.39 -1.86 -35.46
CA LEU A 3 -22.10 -1.53 -34.86
C LEU A 3 -22.08 -1.68 -33.36
N HIS A 4 -23.20 -1.42 -32.71
CA HIS A 4 -23.30 -1.54 -31.27
C HIS A 4 -23.12 -2.97 -30.78
N SER A 5 -23.70 -3.91 -31.52
CA SER A 5 -23.58 -5.32 -31.17
C SER A 5 -22.14 -5.79 -31.23
N PHE A 6 -21.40 -5.37 -32.22
CA PHE A 6 -19.99 -5.74 -32.36
C PHE A 6 -19.16 -5.21 -31.21
N LYS A 7 -19.39 -3.97 -30.81
CA LYS A 7 -18.66 -3.37 -29.72
C LYS A 7 -18.90 -4.09 -28.41
N LEU A 8 -20.13 -4.45 -28.16
CA LEU A 8 -20.47 -5.18 -26.93
C LEU A 8 -19.76 -6.53 -26.85
N GLY A 9 -19.72 -7.25 -27.96
CA GLY A 9 -19.02 -8.51 -27.99
C GLY A 9 -17.53 -8.36 -27.72
N SER A 10 -16.92 -7.36 -28.29
CA SER A 10 -15.50 -7.08 -28.06
C SER A 10 -15.20 -6.77 -26.60
N PHE A 11 -16.03 -5.98 -26.00
CA PHE A 11 -15.85 -5.62 -24.58
C PHE A 11 -15.92 -6.82 -23.67
N LEU A 12 -16.88 -7.68 -23.90
CA LEU A 12 -17.03 -8.88 -23.07
C LEU A 12 -15.82 -9.78 -23.18
N GLY A 13 -15.30 -9.95 -24.37
CA GLY A 13 -14.11 -10.77 -24.56
C GLY A 13 -12.89 -10.20 -23.85
N LYS A 14 -12.70 -8.90 -23.93
CA LYS A 14 -11.58 -8.24 -23.26
C LYS A 14 -11.69 -8.34 -21.76
N THR A 15 -12.87 -8.19 -21.23
CA THR A 15 -13.11 -8.29 -19.80
C THR A 15 -12.74 -9.67 -19.26
N ALA A 16 -13.12 -10.70 -19.98
CA ALA A 16 -12.81 -12.08 -19.58
C ALA A 16 -11.30 -12.30 -19.53
N LEU A 17 -10.57 -11.83 -20.50
CA LEU A 17 -9.12 -11.98 -20.53
C LEU A 17 -8.46 -11.21 -19.37
N ALA A 18 -8.94 -10.03 -19.08
CA ALA A 18 -8.42 -9.24 -17.98
C ALA A 18 -8.61 -9.94 -16.63
N THR A 19 -9.75 -10.58 -16.43
CA THR A 19 -10.04 -11.30 -15.21
C THR A 19 -9.07 -12.49 -15.03
N ALA A 20 -8.79 -13.21 -16.08
CA ALA A 20 -7.85 -14.32 -16.02
C ALA A 20 -6.45 -13.85 -15.63
N ALA A 21 -6.02 -12.73 -16.19
CA ALA A 21 -4.71 -12.17 -15.89
C ALA A 21 -4.62 -11.77 -14.40
N LEU A 22 -5.67 -11.19 -13.86
CA LEU A 22 -5.71 -10.83 -12.45
C LEU A 22 -5.61 -12.05 -11.54
N GLY A 23 -6.29 -13.11 -11.89
CA GLY A 23 -6.22 -14.35 -11.11
C GLY A 23 -4.82 -14.94 -11.04
N LEU A 24 -4.12 -14.95 -12.15
CA LEU A 24 -2.74 -15.44 -12.20
C LEU A 24 -1.81 -14.57 -11.36
N PHE A 25 -2.02 -13.26 -11.41
CA PHE A 25 -1.20 -12.33 -10.65
C PHE A 25 -1.36 -12.57 -9.15
N LEU A 26 -2.58 -12.76 -8.68
CA LEU A 26 -2.83 -13.03 -7.26
C LEU A 26 -2.20 -14.33 -6.80
N ALA A 27 -2.23 -15.35 -7.62
CA ALA A 27 -1.65 -16.65 -7.27
C ALA A 27 -0.14 -16.56 -7.10
N ALA A 28 0.53 -15.76 -7.92
CA ALA A 28 1.98 -15.61 -7.87
C ALA A 28 2.43 -14.53 -6.88
N GLY A 29 1.49 -13.76 -6.31
CA GLY A 29 1.79 -12.52 -5.63
C GLY A 29 2.03 -12.58 -4.13
N ALA A 30 2.05 -13.76 -3.50
CA ALA A 30 2.23 -13.83 -2.05
C ALA A 30 3.54 -13.18 -1.56
N PRO A 31 4.73 -13.39 -2.19
CA PRO A 31 5.94 -12.66 -1.81
C PRO A 31 5.88 -11.17 -2.13
N ALA A 32 5.23 -10.82 -3.23
CA ALA A 32 5.08 -9.42 -3.63
C ALA A 32 4.19 -8.63 -2.67
N ALA A 33 3.23 -9.27 -2.01
CA ALA A 33 2.34 -8.61 -1.05
C ALA A 33 3.11 -8.01 0.14
N LYS A 34 4.15 -8.70 0.63
CA LYS A 34 4.99 -8.19 1.72
C LYS A 34 5.83 -7.00 1.29
N ALA A 35 6.39 -7.05 0.08
CA ALA A 35 7.13 -5.92 -0.48
C ALA A 35 6.21 -4.72 -0.68
N ASP A 36 4.99 -4.95 -1.15
CA ASP A 36 3.99 -3.90 -1.32
C ASP A 36 3.60 -3.26 0.00
N ASP A 37 3.47 -4.05 1.07
CA ASP A 37 3.16 -3.52 2.40
C ASP A 37 4.27 -2.60 2.89
N TRP A 38 5.52 -2.98 2.70
CA TRP A 38 6.67 -2.16 3.05
C TRP A 38 6.69 -0.85 2.27
N ASP A 39 6.51 -0.93 0.96
CA ASP A 39 6.46 0.24 0.09
C ASP A 39 5.30 1.16 0.45
N ASN A 40 4.13 0.59 0.74
CA ASN A 40 2.96 1.36 1.15
C ASN A 40 3.20 2.09 2.47
N CYS A 41 3.86 1.45 3.43
CA CYS A 41 4.24 2.10 4.68
C CYS A 41 5.19 3.26 4.44
N ASN A 42 6.20 3.08 3.61
CA ASN A 42 7.16 4.14 3.31
C ASN A 42 6.50 5.32 2.59
N ARG A 43 5.59 5.07 1.66
CA ARG A 43 4.83 6.12 1.00
C ARG A 43 3.96 6.88 1.99
N ARG A 44 3.32 6.17 2.90
CA ARG A 44 2.48 6.78 3.91
C ARG A 44 3.30 7.65 4.85
N ILE A 45 4.48 7.19 5.26
CA ILE A 45 5.39 7.98 6.07
C ILE A 45 5.77 9.27 5.34
N SER A 46 6.17 9.20 4.10
CA SER A 46 6.53 10.38 3.31
C SER A 46 5.36 11.35 3.17
N TYR A 47 4.18 10.81 2.89
CA TYR A 47 2.97 11.61 2.73
C TYR A 47 2.60 12.31 4.04
N THR A 48 2.57 11.59 5.15
CA THR A 48 2.20 12.16 6.44
C THR A 48 3.23 13.18 6.94
N GLU A 49 4.51 12.95 6.69
CA GLU A 49 5.55 13.92 7.03
C GLU A 49 5.40 15.21 6.23
N SER A 50 5.12 15.10 4.95
CA SER A 50 4.89 16.26 4.10
C SER A 50 3.70 17.07 4.58
N ARG A 51 2.60 16.38 4.89
CA ARG A 51 1.39 17.03 5.41
C ARG A 51 1.61 17.68 6.76
N TYR A 52 2.35 17.02 7.62
CA TYR A 52 2.69 17.57 8.93
C TYR A 52 3.49 18.88 8.78
N ARG A 53 4.51 18.88 7.94
CA ARG A 53 5.30 20.09 7.70
C ARG A 53 4.45 21.22 7.16
N GLN A 54 3.57 20.94 6.20
CA GLN A 54 2.66 21.94 5.66
C GLN A 54 1.74 22.51 6.73
N ALA A 55 1.22 21.66 7.60
CA ALA A 55 0.33 22.10 8.67
C ALA A 55 1.08 22.99 9.68
N VAL A 56 2.31 22.62 10.02
CA VAL A 56 3.14 23.44 10.92
C VAL A 56 3.43 24.80 10.29
N GLU A 57 3.78 24.83 9.01
CA GLU A 57 4.09 26.10 8.32
C GLU A 57 2.88 27.00 8.22
N ARG A 58 1.69 26.44 7.94
CA ARG A 58 0.48 27.23 7.73
C ARG A 58 -0.21 27.63 9.02
N PHE A 59 -0.26 26.74 9.99
CA PHE A 59 -1.10 26.90 11.17
C PHE A 59 -0.33 26.85 12.49
N GLY A 60 0.95 26.49 12.44
CA GLY A 60 1.79 26.38 13.63
C GLY A 60 1.86 24.97 14.19
N PRO A 61 2.90 24.68 15.01
CA PRO A 61 3.14 23.32 15.52
C PRO A 61 2.10 22.82 16.51
N TYR A 62 1.35 23.73 17.13
CA TYR A 62 0.34 23.36 18.13
C TYR A 62 -1.08 23.42 17.58
N SER A 63 -1.24 23.59 16.28
CA SER A 63 -2.53 23.64 15.64
C SER A 63 -3.20 22.25 15.62
N ARG A 64 -4.51 22.27 15.44
CA ARG A 64 -5.29 21.03 15.31
C ARG A 64 -4.79 20.18 14.15
N ASP A 65 -4.54 20.81 13.01
CA ASP A 65 -4.09 20.11 11.81
C ASP A 65 -2.70 19.51 12.02
N ALA A 66 -1.78 20.25 12.65
CA ALA A 66 -0.44 19.72 12.92
C ALA A 66 -0.51 18.51 13.85
N ARG A 67 -1.35 18.58 14.87
CA ARG A 67 -1.51 17.43 15.80
C ARG A 67 -2.12 16.23 15.10
N HIS A 68 -3.08 16.44 14.20
CA HIS A 68 -3.69 15.38 13.43
C HIS A 68 -2.64 14.67 12.57
N TRP A 69 -1.85 15.43 11.81
CA TRP A 69 -0.84 14.84 10.94
C TRP A 69 0.34 14.24 11.70
N ASP A 70 0.65 14.77 12.87
CA ASP A 70 1.64 14.16 13.75
C ASP A 70 1.19 12.79 14.23
N HIS A 71 -0.08 12.65 14.60
CA HIS A 71 -0.65 11.37 15.00
C HIS A 71 -0.61 10.37 13.84
N GLU A 72 -1.01 10.78 12.65
CA GLU A 72 -0.97 9.94 11.47
C GLU A 72 0.46 9.50 11.12
N ARG A 73 1.40 10.41 11.27
CA ARG A 73 2.81 10.15 11.05
C ARG A 73 3.33 9.10 12.03
N GLN A 74 3.01 9.23 13.29
CA GLN A 74 3.42 8.27 14.32
C GLN A 74 2.84 6.89 14.06
N GLU A 75 1.59 6.79 13.69
CA GLU A 75 0.97 5.52 13.33
C GLU A 75 1.69 4.85 12.16
N ALA A 76 2.08 5.63 11.17
CA ALA A 76 2.81 5.10 10.02
C ALA A 76 4.17 4.54 10.43
N TYR A 77 4.89 5.22 11.31
CA TYR A 77 6.16 4.73 11.83
C TYR A 77 6.00 3.46 12.67
N GLU A 78 4.98 3.41 13.51
CA GLU A 78 4.70 2.22 14.32
C GLU A 78 4.39 1.02 13.43
N ARG A 79 3.63 1.24 12.37
CA ARG A 79 3.31 0.17 11.43
C ARG A 79 4.57 -0.36 10.75
N ARG A 80 5.48 0.53 10.37
CA ARG A 80 6.75 0.13 9.77
C ARG A 80 7.60 -0.67 10.75
N GLU A 81 7.64 -0.26 12.01
CA GLU A 81 8.37 -0.99 13.04
C GLU A 81 7.77 -2.38 13.28
N HIS A 82 6.46 -2.48 13.25
CA HIS A 82 5.77 -3.76 13.38
C HIS A 82 6.13 -4.71 12.24
N LEU A 83 6.14 -4.23 11.00
CA LEU A 83 6.55 -5.02 9.85
C LEU A 83 8.00 -5.44 9.93
N ARG A 84 8.87 -4.56 10.41
CA ARG A 84 10.29 -4.87 10.62
C ARG A 84 10.47 -5.95 11.65
N HIS A 85 9.71 -5.89 12.72
CA HIS A 85 9.75 -6.88 13.80
C HIS A 85 9.30 -8.26 13.29
N GLU A 86 8.21 -8.32 12.56
CA GLU A 86 7.74 -9.56 11.94
C GLU A 86 8.79 -10.17 11.01
N TYR A 87 9.44 -9.33 10.23
CA TYR A 87 10.50 -9.76 9.33
C TYR A 87 11.66 -10.39 10.08
N ARG A 88 12.07 -9.79 11.19
CA ARG A 88 13.16 -10.31 12.03
C ARG A 88 12.78 -11.64 12.66
N GLU A 89 11.55 -11.78 13.14
CA GLU A 89 11.09 -13.02 13.73
C GLU A 89 11.12 -14.17 12.74
N HIS A 90 10.65 -13.92 11.52
CA HIS A 90 10.68 -14.94 10.48
C HIS A 90 12.10 -15.36 10.13
N HIS A 91 13.02 -14.44 10.11
CA HIS A 91 14.43 -14.75 9.84
C HIS A 91 15.07 -15.49 11.01
N ARG A 92 14.74 -15.14 12.22
CA ARG A 92 15.25 -15.84 13.41
C ARG A 92 14.79 -17.29 13.44
N ASP A 93 13.52 -17.53 13.18
CA ASP A 93 12.97 -18.88 13.13
C ASP A 93 13.66 -19.72 12.06
N ARG A 94 14.00 -19.12 10.94
CA ARG A 94 14.72 -19.79 9.89
C ARG A 94 16.13 -20.18 10.28
N ASP A 95 16.82 -19.31 10.97
CA ASP A 95 18.18 -19.54 11.47
C ASP A 95 18.20 -20.60 12.57
N ASP A 96 17.21 -20.64 13.42
CA ASP A 96 17.11 -21.61 14.50
C ASP A 96 16.89 -23.03 14.00
N ARG A 97 16.37 -23.20 12.80
CA ARG A 97 16.15 -24.51 12.18
C ARG A 97 17.44 -25.14 11.65
N TYR A 98 18.45 -24.35 11.43
CA TYR A 98 19.75 -24.82 10.99
C TYR A 98 20.73 -24.86 12.16
#